data_aa8aacf3f29d16dd5b4ac875991a81a6
#
_entry.id   aa8aacf3f29d16dd5b4ac875991a81a6
#
_cell.length_a   1.000
_cell.length_b   1.000
_cell.length_c   1.000
_cell.angle_alpha   90.00
_cell.angle_beta   90.00
_cell.angle_gamma   90.00
#
_symmetry.space_group_name_H-M   'P 1'
#
loop_
_entity.id
_entity.type
_entity.pdbx_description
1 polymer ?
#
loop_
_entity_poly.entity_id
_entity_poly.type
_entity_poly.pdbx_seq_one_letter_code
_entity_poly.pdbx_strand_id
1 'polypeptide(L)'
;MNVIAYDPYIQEGYCAAHGIGIRTLDALLCEANVITLHLPLNNQTHHIIGQAAIAQMQPGTILVNASRGALIDEDAAYDALCSGQLGGLGLDAFEREPPTGSKLLTLDSVVATPHTGAHTAEATAKMAAASVENLIAVLEGRPCHSRIC
;
A
#
# COMPACT_ATOMS: atom_id res chain seq x y z
N MET A 1 6.99 18.95 6.11
CA MET A 1 6.86 17.99 5.00
C MET A 1 5.72 18.45 4.11
N ASN A 2 5.89 18.47 2.79
CA ASN A 2 4.80 18.72 1.85
C ASN A 2 4.10 17.41 1.53
N VAL A 3 2.77 17.37 1.66
CA VAL A 3 1.97 16.17 1.43
C VAL A 3 1.17 16.35 0.15
N ILE A 4 1.31 15.40 -0.78
CA ILE A 4 0.54 15.31 -2.02
C ILE A 4 -0.16 13.96 -2.08
N ALA A 5 -1.32 13.90 -2.74
CA ALA A 5 -2.11 12.70 -2.85
C ALA A 5 -2.69 12.53 -4.27
N TYR A 6 -2.82 11.27 -4.66
CA TYR A 6 -3.61 10.80 -5.78
C TYR A 6 -4.64 9.79 -5.29
N ASP A 7 -5.90 10.03 -5.61
CA ASP A 7 -7.00 9.08 -5.41
C ASP A 7 -8.09 9.42 -6.43
N PRO A 8 -8.59 8.46 -7.24
CA PRO A 8 -9.67 8.72 -8.19
C PRO A 8 -11.00 9.12 -7.54
N TYR A 9 -11.15 8.89 -6.23
CA TYR A 9 -12.35 9.23 -5.43
C TYR A 9 -12.09 10.34 -4.41
N ILE A 10 -11.04 11.15 -4.63
CA ILE A 10 -10.57 12.15 -3.67
C ILE A 10 -11.65 13.19 -3.35
N GLN A 11 -11.76 13.54 -2.08
CA GLN A 11 -12.63 14.62 -1.62
C GLN A 11 -11.83 15.92 -1.53
N GLU A 12 -11.99 16.78 -2.52
CA GLU A 12 -11.22 18.05 -2.63
C GLU A 12 -11.32 18.92 -1.38
N GLY A 13 -12.52 19.05 -0.80
CA GLY A 13 -12.73 19.83 0.42
C GLY A 13 -11.95 19.31 1.62
N TYR A 14 -11.81 17.99 1.76
CA TYR A 14 -11.00 17.38 2.81
C TYR A 14 -9.51 17.69 2.61
N CYS A 15 -9.02 17.50 1.40
CA CYS A 15 -7.62 17.75 1.08
C CYS A 15 -7.24 19.22 1.33
N ALA A 16 -8.07 20.17 0.90
CA ALA A 16 -7.85 21.59 1.13
C ALA A 16 -7.79 21.95 2.63
N ALA A 17 -8.72 21.38 3.43
CA ALA A 17 -8.77 21.62 4.88
C ALA A 17 -7.54 21.07 5.62
N HIS A 18 -6.85 20.07 5.05
CA HIS A 18 -5.68 19.42 5.66
C HIS A 18 -4.35 19.79 4.98
N GLY A 19 -4.35 20.74 4.05
CA GLY A 19 -3.14 21.20 3.36
C GLY A 19 -2.52 20.11 2.47
N ILE A 20 -3.33 19.18 1.93
CA ILE A 20 -2.90 18.09 1.04
C ILE A 20 -3.04 18.57 -0.41
N GLY A 21 -1.95 18.57 -1.15
CA GLY A 21 -1.94 18.88 -2.58
C GLY A 21 -2.45 17.71 -3.42
N ILE A 22 -3.49 17.93 -4.23
CA ILE A 22 -4.01 16.90 -5.14
C ILE A 22 -3.16 16.85 -6.38
N ARG A 23 -2.84 15.64 -6.88
CA ARG A 23 -2.05 15.40 -8.09
C ARG A 23 -2.69 14.32 -8.95
N THR A 24 -2.34 14.29 -10.24
CA THR A 24 -2.46 13.07 -11.06
C THR A 24 -1.44 12.04 -10.60
N LEU A 25 -1.61 10.76 -10.94
CA LEU A 25 -0.64 9.72 -10.59
C LEU A 25 0.75 10.05 -11.15
N ASP A 26 0.84 10.41 -12.43
CA ASP A 26 2.12 10.74 -13.08
C ASP A 26 2.81 11.93 -12.40
N ALA A 27 2.07 12.99 -12.06
CA ALA A 27 2.64 14.13 -11.36
C ALA A 27 3.14 13.75 -9.95
N LEU A 28 2.40 12.90 -9.22
CA LEU A 28 2.81 12.40 -7.92
C LEU A 28 4.10 11.59 -8.02
N LEU A 29 4.19 10.67 -8.99
CA LEU A 29 5.39 9.87 -9.23
C LEU A 29 6.62 10.74 -9.50
N CYS A 30 6.45 11.80 -10.32
CA CYS A 30 7.55 12.72 -10.65
C CYS A 30 7.96 13.66 -9.50
N GLU A 31 7.03 14.04 -8.60
CA GLU A 31 7.28 15.05 -7.56
C GLU A 31 7.71 14.45 -6.21
N ALA A 32 7.27 13.22 -5.89
CA ALA A 32 7.42 12.65 -4.56
C ALA A 32 8.83 12.11 -4.29
N ASN A 33 9.33 12.35 -3.07
CA ASN A 33 10.55 11.72 -2.56
C ASN A 33 10.26 10.45 -1.75
N VAL A 34 9.06 10.37 -1.17
CA VAL A 34 8.56 9.20 -0.45
C VAL A 34 7.14 8.93 -0.93
N ILE A 35 6.87 7.71 -1.34
CA ILE A 35 5.56 7.25 -1.80
C ILE A 35 5.07 6.15 -0.87
N THR A 36 3.83 6.27 -0.38
CA THR A 36 3.19 5.23 0.43
C THR A 36 1.87 4.82 -0.20
N LEU A 37 1.62 3.51 -0.25
CA LEU A 37 0.46 2.91 -0.91
C LEU A 37 -0.62 2.53 0.10
N HIS A 38 -1.88 2.99 -0.14
CA HIS A 38 -3.05 2.77 0.71
C HIS A 38 -4.30 2.46 -0.10
N LEU A 39 -4.19 1.64 -1.13
CA LEU A 39 -5.26 1.34 -2.08
C LEU A 39 -5.56 -0.18 -2.12
N PRO A 40 -6.79 -0.59 -2.49
CA PRO A 40 -7.11 -1.99 -2.65
C PRO A 40 -6.45 -2.57 -3.90
N LEU A 41 -6.15 -3.87 -3.87
CA LEU A 41 -5.71 -4.61 -5.04
C LEU A 41 -6.92 -5.03 -5.88
N ASN A 42 -6.90 -4.66 -7.15
CA ASN A 42 -7.87 -5.06 -8.18
C ASN A 42 -7.19 -5.05 -9.56
N ASN A 43 -7.93 -5.33 -10.63
CA ASN A 43 -7.39 -5.37 -11.99
C ASN A 43 -6.80 -4.04 -12.48
N GLN A 44 -7.21 -2.90 -11.91
CA GLN A 44 -6.70 -1.58 -12.28
C GLN A 44 -5.49 -1.16 -11.45
N THR A 45 -5.30 -1.78 -10.29
CA THR A 45 -4.22 -1.43 -9.34
C THR A 45 -3.13 -2.50 -9.25
N HIS A 46 -3.32 -3.66 -9.89
CA HIS A 46 -2.28 -4.68 -10.01
C HIS A 46 -1.07 -4.10 -10.73
N HIS A 47 0.10 -4.17 -10.08
CA HIS A 47 1.36 -3.59 -10.57
C HIS A 47 1.24 -2.10 -10.98
N ILE A 48 0.38 -1.34 -10.29
CA ILE A 48 0.28 0.11 -10.50
C ILE A 48 1.64 0.79 -10.33
N ILE A 49 2.50 0.23 -9.48
CA ILE A 49 3.91 0.57 -9.34
C ILE A 49 4.74 -0.52 -10.04
N GLY A 50 4.71 -0.51 -11.35
CA GLY A 50 5.59 -1.33 -12.19
C GLY A 50 6.77 -0.54 -12.73
N GLN A 51 7.54 -1.16 -13.63
CA GLN A 51 8.75 -0.58 -14.23
C GLN A 51 8.52 0.84 -14.80
N ALA A 52 7.42 1.06 -15.52
CA ALA A 52 7.12 2.36 -16.14
C ALA A 52 6.82 3.44 -15.09
N ALA A 53 6.14 3.11 -13.99
CA ALA A 53 5.88 4.02 -12.89
C ALA A 53 7.17 4.35 -12.13
N ILE A 54 8.00 3.35 -11.83
CA ILE A 54 9.28 3.53 -11.16
C ILE A 54 10.24 4.42 -11.98
N ALA A 55 10.23 4.27 -13.30
CA ALA A 55 11.07 5.08 -14.18
C ALA A 55 10.71 6.58 -14.19
N GLN A 56 9.48 6.94 -13.77
CA GLN A 56 9.04 8.33 -13.64
C GLN A 56 9.44 8.96 -12.29
N MET A 57 9.79 8.14 -11.29
CA MET A 57 10.13 8.62 -9.95
C MET A 57 11.45 9.38 -9.92
N GLN A 58 11.61 10.23 -8.90
CA GLN A 58 12.91 10.85 -8.64
C GLN A 58 13.95 9.78 -8.27
N PRO A 59 15.20 9.88 -8.73
CA PRO A 59 16.25 8.99 -8.27
C PRO A 59 16.38 9.02 -6.74
N GLY A 60 16.46 7.83 -6.12
CA GLY A 60 16.53 7.71 -4.67
C GLY A 60 15.19 7.79 -3.95
N THR A 61 14.05 7.77 -4.65
CA THR A 61 12.72 7.73 -4.03
C THR A 61 12.58 6.52 -3.12
N ILE A 62 11.95 6.74 -1.96
CA ILE A 62 11.59 5.68 -1.01
C ILE A 62 10.15 5.25 -1.27
N LEU A 63 9.91 3.96 -1.42
CA LEU A 63 8.58 3.37 -1.62
C LEU A 63 8.16 2.56 -0.39
N VAL A 64 6.93 2.72 0.06
CA VAL A 64 6.37 1.98 1.20
C VAL A 64 5.05 1.34 0.81
N ASN A 65 4.92 0.03 1.04
CA ASN A 65 3.69 -0.71 0.80
C ASN A 65 3.29 -1.55 2.03
N ALA A 66 2.33 -1.05 2.76
CA ALA A 66 1.67 -1.75 3.86
C ALA A 66 0.20 -2.12 3.50
N SER A 67 -0.09 -2.25 2.21
CA SER A 67 -1.45 -2.57 1.71
C SER A 67 -1.53 -3.99 1.15
N ARG A 68 -1.17 -4.18 -0.12
CA ARG A 68 -1.20 -5.48 -0.81
C ARG A 68 0.04 -5.62 -1.69
N GLY A 69 0.72 -6.77 -1.63
CA GLY A 69 1.98 -7.01 -2.34
C GLY A 69 1.92 -6.69 -3.82
N ALA A 70 0.98 -7.28 -4.53
CA ALA A 70 0.84 -7.13 -5.97
C ALA A 70 0.41 -5.73 -6.48
N LEU A 71 0.44 -4.70 -5.63
CA LEU A 71 0.43 -3.30 -6.06
C LEU A 71 1.77 -2.88 -6.65
N ILE A 72 2.86 -3.55 -6.26
CA ILE A 72 4.20 -3.33 -6.76
C ILE A 72 4.62 -4.56 -7.56
N ASP A 73 5.25 -4.35 -8.71
CA ASP A 73 6.00 -5.38 -9.41
C ASP A 73 7.32 -5.59 -8.65
N GLU A 74 7.45 -6.70 -7.92
CA GLU A 74 8.60 -6.97 -7.05
C GLU A 74 9.91 -7.14 -7.84
N ASP A 75 9.86 -7.68 -9.07
CA ASP A 75 11.05 -7.79 -9.90
C ASP A 75 11.51 -6.41 -10.40
N ALA A 76 10.59 -5.56 -10.84
CA ALA A 76 10.91 -4.18 -11.23
C ALA A 76 11.44 -3.36 -10.05
N ALA A 77 10.89 -3.53 -8.86
CA ALA A 77 11.38 -2.87 -7.64
C ALA A 77 12.79 -3.35 -7.26
N TYR A 78 13.08 -4.65 -7.40
CA TYR A 78 14.41 -5.19 -7.16
C TYR A 78 15.45 -4.56 -8.10
N ASP A 79 15.19 -4.51 -9.41
CA ASP A 79 16.08 -3.92 -10.39
C ASP A 79 16.29 -2.41 -10.12
N ALA A 80 15.24 -1.70 -9.71
CA ALA A 80 15.31 -0.30 -9.37
C ALA A 80 16.13 -0.01 -8.10
N LEU A 81 16.07 -0.88 -7.09
CA LEU A 81 16.93 -0.80 -5.90
C LEU A 81 18.39 -1.07 -6.25
N CYS A 82 18.65 -2.08 -7.06
CA CYS A 82 20.02 -2.40 -7.52
C CYS A 82 20.64 -1.27 -8.34
N SER A 83 19.86 -0.56 -9.14
CA SER A 83 20.34 0.58 -9.95
C SER A 83 20.41 1.91 -9.19
N GLY A 84 19.82 1.99 -7.99
CA GLY A 84 19.71 3.24 -7.21
C GLY A 84 18.57 4.17 -7.66
N GLN A 85 17.71 3.74 -8.58
CA GLN A 85 16.49 4.47 -8.96
C GLN A 85 15.53 4.55 -7.77
N LEU A 86 15.38 3.46 -6.99
CA LEU A 86 14.78 3.49 -5.65
C LEU A 86 15.89 3.55 -4.60
N GLY A 87 15.74 4.44 -3.62
CA GLY A 87 16.64 4.58 -2.47
C GLY A 87 16.32 3.63 -1.32
N GLY A 88 15.09 3.12 -1.26
CA GLY A 88 14.65 2.18 -0.23
C GLY A 88 13.24 1.67 -0.48
N LEU A 89 12.94 0.51 0.11
CA LEU A 89 11.63 -0.14 0.00
C LEU A 89 11.18 -0.67 1.36
N GLY A 90 10.00 -0.25 1.82
CA GLY A 90 9.31 -0.80 2.99
C GLY A 90 8.15 -1.70 2.58
N LEU A 91 8.13 -2.94 3.02
CA LEU A 91 7.07 -3.91 2.71
C LEU A 91 6.51 -4.55 3.97
N ASP A 92 5.18 -4.53 4.14
CA ASP A 92 4.45 -5.37 5.10
C ASP A 92 3.67 -6.48 4.39
N ALA A 93 3.45 -6.36 3.07
CA ALA A 93 2.77 -7.34 2.24
C ALA A 93 3.59 -7.65 0.99
N PHE A 94 3.60 -8.91 0.56
CA PHE A 94 4.33 -9.42 -0.60
C PHE A 94 3.35 -9.99 -1.64
N GLU A 95 3.78 -10.07 -2.91
CA GLU A 95 2.97 -10.74 -3.96
C GLU A 95 2.68 -12.20 -3.60
N ARG A 96 3.69 -12.86 -3.04
CA ARG A 96 3.57 -14.23 -2.53
C ARG A 96 3.93 -14.25 -1.05
N GLU A 97 3.03 -14.75 -0.23
CA GLU A 97 3.23 -14.93 1.19
C GLU A 97 3.18 -16.40 1.61
N PRO A 98 4.15 -16.92 2.38
CA PRO A 98 5.36 -16.24 2.83
C PRO A 98 6.33 -15.95 1.67
N PRO A 99 7.14 -14.87 1.76
CA PRO A 99 8.05 -14.41 0.69
C PRO A 99 9.33 -15.26 0.61
N THR A 100 9.17 -16.58 0.59
CA THR A 100 10.27 -17.54 0.56
C THR A 100 11.06 -17.41 -0.73
N GLY A 101 12.34 -17.06 -0.63
CA GLY A 101 13.23 -16.89 -1.76
C GLY A 101 13.08 -15.56 -2.50
N SER A 102 12.37 -14.58 -1.95
CA SER A 102 12.30 -13.23 -2.52
C SER A 102 13.70 -12.59 -2.53
N LYS A 103 14.14 -12.13 -3.70
CA LYS A 103 15.39 -11.41 -3.90
C LYS A 103 15.42 -10.10 -3.12
N LEU A 104 14.27 -9.46 -2.92
CA LEU A 104 14.14 -8.20 -2.17
C LEU A 104 14.69 -8.33 -0.75
N LEU A 105 14.47 -9.48 -0.09
CA LEU A 105 14.95 -9.72 1.28
C LEU A 105 16.49 -9.87 1.39
N THR A 106 17.21 -9.87 0.29
CA THR A 106 18.69 -9.91 0.28
C THR A 106 19.33 -8.53 0.24
N LEU A 107 18.51 -7.45 0.10
CA LEU A 107 18.99 -6.08 -0.04
C LEU A 107 18.89 -5.32 1.27
N ASP A 108 19.97 -4.65 1.67
CA ASP A 108 20.02 -3.80 2.88
C ASP A 108 19.10 -2.58 2.81
N SER A 109 18.71 -2.17 1.59
CA SER A 109 17.76 -1.07 1.35
C SER A 109 16.29 -1.47 1.50
N VAL A 110 16.00 -2.73 1.86
CA VAL A 110 14.65 -3.25 2.07
C VAL A 110 14.38 -3.46 3.54
N VAL A 111 13.29 -2.88 4.03
CA VAL A 111 12.73 -3.14 5.37
C VAL A 111 11.44 -3.93 5.19
N ALA A 112 11.38 -5.13 5.76
CA ALA A 112 10.24 -6.02 5.62
C ALA A 112 9.66 -6.42 6.97
N THR A 113 8.33 -6.50 7.04
CA THR A 113 7.58 -7.05 8.18
C THR A 113 6.65 -8.17 7.72
N PRO A 114 6.33 -9.16 8.57
CA PRO A 114 5.60 -10.36 8.15
C PRO A 114 4.08 -10.15 8.14
N HIS A 115 3.59 -9.13 7.41
CA HIS A 115 2.17 -8.74 7.27
C HIS A 115 1.51 -8.50 8.63
N THR A 116 2.14 -7.64 9.43
CA THR A 116 1.77 -7.38 10.83
C THR A 116 1.23 -5.98 11.08
N GLY A 117 0.98 -5.19 10.03
CA GLY A 117 0.49 -3.80 10.15
C GLY A 117 -0.79 -3.65 10.97
N ALA A 118 -1.64 -4.68 11.01
CA ALA A 118 -2.85 -4.73 11.84
C ALA A 118 -2.70 -5.53 13.15
N HIS A 119 -1.52 -5.99 13.53
CA HIS A 119 -1.29 -6.82 14.71
C HIS A 119 -1.01 -6.00 15.98
N THR A 120 -1.75 -4.91 16.20
CA THR A 120 -1.80 -4.25 17.51
C THR A 120 -2.86 -4.90 18.41
N ALA A 121 -2.74 -4.77 19.71
CA ALA A 121 -3.72 -5.29 20.67
C ALA A 121 -5.13 -4.73 20.37
N GLU A 122 -5.21 -3.44 20.09
CA GLU A 122 -6.46 -2.74 19.79
C GLU A 122 -7.07 -3.19 18.45
N ALA A 123 -6.25 -3.32 17.40
CA ALA A 123 -6.73 -3.74 16.09
C ALA A 123 -7.21 -5.19 16.12
N THR A 124 -6.45 -6.08 16.76
CA THR A 124 -6.82 -7.50 16.95
C THR A 124 -8.13 -7.64 17.72
N ALA A 125 -8.29 -6.91 18.83
CA ALA A 125 -9.51 -6.94 19.61
C ALA A 125 -10.72 -6.43 18.80
N LYS A 126 -10.56 -5.33 18.04
CA LYS A 126 -11.62 -4.79 17.16
C LYS A 126 -12.01 -5.76 16.04
N MET A 127 -11.03 -6.38 15.38
CA MET A 127 -11.30 -7.37 14.34
C MET A 127 -12.04 -8.59 14.88
N ALA A 128 -11.62 -9.13 16.03
CA ALA A 128 -12.27 -10.26 16.65
C ALA A 128 -13.72 -9.92 17.05
N ALA A 129 -13.93 -8.78 17.72
CA ALA A 129 -15.27 -8.34 18.12
C ALA A 129 -16.18 -8.13 16.91
N ALA A 130 -15.72 -7.44 15.85
CA ALA A 130 -16.49 -7.20 14.65
C ALA A 130 -16.83 -8.50 13.90
N SER A 131 -15.92 -9.47 13.85
CA SER A 131 -16.16 -10.77 13.23
C SER A 131 -17.26 -11.56 13.94
N VAL A 132 -17.22 -11.59 15.28
CA VAL A 132 -18.24 -12.25 16.10
C VAL A 132 -19.59 -11.54 15.96
N GLU A 133 -19.62 -10.21 16.03
CA GLU A 133 -20.85 -9.43 15.89
C GLU A 133 -21.51 -9.64 14.52
N ASN A 134 -20.72 -9.64 13.43
CA ASN A 134 -21.22 -9.91 12.09
C ASN A 134 -21.82 -11.32 11.97
N LEU A 135 -21.16 -12.32 12.56
CA LEU A 135 -21.66 -13.70 12.57
C LEU A 135 -23.00 -13.78 13.31
N ILE A 136 -23.10 -13.19 14.51
CA ILE A 136 -24.32 -13.18 15.32
C ILE A 136 -25.43 -12.46 14.56
N ALA A 137 -25.15 -11.30 13.97
CA ALA A 137 -26.13 -10.54 13.20
C ALA A 137 -26.73 -11.39 12.05
N VAL A 138 -25.89 -12.11 11.31
CA VAL A 138 -26.36 -12.99 10.23
C VAL A 138 -27.20 -14.15 10.76
N LEU A 139 -26.78 -14.81 11.85
CA LEU A 139 -27.51 -15.94 12.44
C LEU A 139 -28.88 -15.52 13.01
N GLU A 140 -28.99 -14.30 13.52
CA GLU A 140 -30.23 -13.72 14.06
C GLU A 140 -31.09 -13.03 13.01
N GLY A 141 -30.68 -12.99 11.73
CA GLY A 141 -31.41 -12.31 10.65
C GLY A 141 -31.37 -10.77 10.77
N ARG A 142 -30.45 -10.22 11.55
CA ARG A 142 -30.23 -8.77 11.67
C ARG A 142 -29.42 -8.22 10.49
N PRO A 143 -29.58 -6.94 10.14
CA PRO A 143 -28.75 -6.31 9.13
C PRO A 143 -27.24 -6.42 9.48
N CYS A 144 -26.44 -6.87 8.51
CA CYS A 144 -24.98 -6.91 8.63
C CYS A 144 -24.38 -5.94 7.62
N HIS A 145 -23.77 -4.86 8.10
CA HIS A 145 -23.20 -3.81 7.25
C HIS A 145 -21.92 -4.23 6.53
N SER A 146 -21.27 -5.33 6.97
CA SER A 146 -20.05 -5.88 6.38
C SER A 146 -20.35 -6.99 5.36
N ARG A 147 -21.60 -7.21 5.00
CA ARG A 147 -22.00 -8.22 4.00
C ARG A 147 -21.59 -7.74 2.61
N ILE A 148 -20.89 -8.60 1.85
CA ILE A 148 -20.34 -8.31 0.51
C ILE A 148 -21.09 -9.03 -0.63
N CYS A 149 -22.14 -9.79 -0.33
CA CYS A 149 -23.01 -10.51 -1.30
C CYS A 149 -24.46 -10.58 -0.79
#